data_5f04e2c46ec8d14ff7972efd8cce2ce6
#
_entry.id   5f04e2c46ec8d14ff7972efd8cce2ce6
#
_cell.length_a   1.000
_cell.length_b   1.000
_cell.length_c   1.000
_cell.angle_alpha   90.00
_cell.angle_beta   90.00
_cell.angle_gamma   90.00
#
_symmetry.space_group_name_H-M   'P 1'
#
loop_
_entity.id
_entity.type
_entity.pdbx_description
1 polymer ?
#
loop_
_entity_poly.entity_id
_entity_poly.type
_entity_poly.pdbx_seq_one_letter_code
_entity_poly.pdbx_strand_id
1 'polypeptide(L)'
;MNYHFDPESECARLVEKPSSSEDIFNGIVLHVKRDTVTLSNGSSAVREVIRHIGAVCVIPVTENNEVIMERQYRYPLDKVILEIPAGKLDAPDENRLSAIQRELREETGYTADEWTEIGDFHPAPAYSDEFITMYMARGLHKGTQDLDEDEFLDVYTIPLSELVEDVMSGKISDAKTQVCVLKAARILGL
;
A
#
# COMPACT_ATOMS: atom_id res chain seq x y z
N MET A 1 27.80 1.69 -9.78
CA MET A 1 27.12 2.94 -10.18
C MET A 1 26.39 3.47 -8.96
N ASN A 2 26.78 4.64 -8.46
CA ASN A 2 26.03 5.25 -7.36
C ASN A 2 24.82 5.95 -7.99
N TYR A 3 23.61 5.47 -7.72
CA TYR A 3 22.34 6.09 -8.11
C TYR A 3 21.98 7.28 -7.19
N HIS A 4 22.98 8.01 -6.69
CA HIS A 4 22.75 9.26 -5.98
C HIS A 4 22.71 10.38 -7.00
N PHE A 5 21.52 10.75 -7.41
CA PHE A 5 21.27 12.01 -8.14
C PHE A 5 20.69 13.03 -7.17
N ASP A 6 21.09 14.27 -7.32
CA ASP A 6 20.48 15.39 -6.61
C ASP A 6 19.16 15.76 -7.31
N PRO A 7 17.98 15.47 -6.66
CA PRO A 7 16.69 15.72 -7.30
C PRO A 7 16.48 17.19 -7.64
N GLU A 8 17.08 18.13 -6.91
CA GLU A 8 16.85 19.57 -7.11
C GLU A 8 17.65 20.13 -8.28
N SER A 9 18.89 19.68 -8.47
CA SER A 9 19.76 20.22 -9.53
C SER A 9 19.72 19.44 -10.84
N GLU A 10 19.65 18.11 -10.78
CA GLU A 10 19.74 17.25 -11.97
C GLU A 10 18.40 16.99 -12.65
N CYS A 11 17.26 17.18 -11.94
CA CYS A 11 15.93 16.86 -12.40
C CYS A 11 15.12 18.04 -12.90
N ALA A 12 15.66 19.27 -12.90
CA ALA A 12 14.91 20.48 -13.32
C ALA A 12 14.25 20.36 -14.70
N ARG A 13 14.89 19.63 -15.64
CA ARG A 13 14.34 19.36 -16.98
C ARG A 13 13.19 18.35 -17.00
N LEU A 14 12.98 17.61 -15.89
CA LEU A 14 11.95 16.58 -15.77
C LEU A 14 10.73 17.09 -15.01
N VAL A 15 10.83 18.25 -14.36
CA VAL A 15 9.77 18.81 -13.54
C VAL A 15 8.69 19.43 -14.43
N GLU A 16 7.45 19.07 -14.17
CA GLU A 16 6.26 19.68 -14.76
C GLU A 16 5.65 20.68 -13.74
N LYS A 17 5.27 21.87 -14.22
CA LYS A 17 4.70 22.89 -13.35
C LYS A 17 3.20 23.00 -13.57
N PRO A 18 2.37 22.85 -12.51
CA PRO A 18 0.93 22.98 -12.66
C PRO A 18 0.57 24.42 -13.06
N SER A 19 -0.34 24.58 -14.02
CA SER A 19 -0.86 25.85 -14.50
C SER A 19 -2.32 26.05 -14.13
N SER A 20 -3.14 24.99 -14.18
CA SER A 20 -4.54 24.99 -13.75
C SER A 20 -4.99 23.58 -13.36
N SER A 21 -6.06 23.50 -12.58
CA SER A 21 -6.66 22.25 -12.12
C SER A 21 -8.18 22.34 -12.19
N GLU A 22 -8.83 21.27 -12.64
CA GLU A 22 -10.28 21.13 -12.74
C GLU A 22 -10.71 19.84 -12.05
N ASP A 23 -11.76 19.89 -11.21
CA ASP A 23 -12.38 18.72 -10.63
C ASP A 23 -13.28 18.04 -11.66
N ILE A 24 -12.95 16.79 -12.04
CA ILE A 24 -13.70 16.00 -13.02
C ILE A 24 -14.71 15.08 -12.35
N PHE A 25 -14.31 14.46 -11.24
CA PHE A 25 -15.19 13.59 -10.44
C PHE A 25 -14.80 13.67 -8.97
N ASN A 26 -15.78 13.78 -8.10
CA ASN A 26 -15.61 13.80 -6.66
C ASN A 26 -16.59 12.82 -6.02
N GLY A 27 -16.15 11.56 -5.87
CA GLY A 27 -16.90 10.46 -5.29
C GLY A 27 -16.57 10.22 -3.81
N ILE A 28 -16.99 9.09 -3.29
CA ILE A 28 -16.69 8.66 -1.91
C ILE A 28 -15.21 8.26 -1.80
N VAL A 29 -14.68 7.54 -2.81
CA VAL A 29 -13.30 7.03 -2.82
C VAL A 29 -12.44 7.78 -3.83
N LEU A 30 -12.98 8.04 -5.04
CA LEU A 30 -12.21 8.59 -6.14
C LEU A 30 -12.39 10.11 -6.23
N HIS A 31 -11.28 10.83 -6.19
CA HIS A 31 -11.21 12.27 -6.41
C HIS A 31 -10.34 12.52 -7.65
N VAL A 32 -10.98 12.71 -8.81
CA VAL A 32 -10.30 12.81 -10.10
C VAL A 32 -10.19 14.26 -10.53
N LYS A 33 -8.97 14.69 -10.82
CA LYS A 33 -8.66 16.04 -11.37
C LYS A 33 -8.10 15.93 -12.77
N ARG A 34 -8.30 17.00 -13.53
CA ARG A 34 -7.61 17.26 -14.80
C ARG A 34 -6.76 18.51 -14.63
N ASP A 35 -5.46 18.30 -14.64
CA ASP A 35 -4.47 19.35 -14.46
C ASP A 35 -3.87 19.73 -15.85
N THR A 36 -3.71 21.03 -16.09
CA THR A 36 -2.86 21.52 -17.18
C THR A 36 -1.49 21.83 -16.59
N VAL A 37 -0.44 21.32 -17.23
CA VAL A 37 0.94 21.51 -16.76
C VAL A 37 1.79 22.16 -17.85
N THR A 38 2.81 22.91 -17.44
CA THR A 38 3.86 23.42 -18.32
C THR A 38 5.07 22.51 -18.22
N LEU A 39 5.50 21.96 -19.36
CA LEU A 39 6.68 21.12 -19.49
C LEU A 39 7.96 21.94 -19.50
N SER A 40 9.11 21.31 -19.28
CA SER A 40 10.42 21.97 -19.26
C SER A 40 10.80 22.69 -20.55
N ASN A 41 10.23 22.29 -21.69
CA ASN A 41 10.41 22.93 -22.98
C ASN A 41 9.44 24.11 -23.24
N GLY A 42 8.61 24.47 -22.25
CA GLY A 42 7.61 25.54 -22.32
C GLY A 42 6.27 25.15 -22.96
N SER A 43 6.11 23.92 -23.46
CA SER A 43 4.83 23.46 -24.00
C SER A 43 3.85 23.09 -22.88
N SER A 44 2.55 23.05 -23.22
CA SER A 44 1.49 22.65 -22.31
C SER A 44 1.11 21.19 -22.52
N ALA A 45 0.74 20.49 -21.44
CA ALA A 45 0.20 19.14 -21.48
C ALA A 45 -0.93 18.97 -20.46
N VAL A 46 -1.76 17.96 -20.66
CA VAL A 46 -2.84 17.58 -19.73
C VAL A 46 -2.41 16.35 -18.91
N ARG A 47 -2.76 16.36 -17.63
CA ARG A 47 -2.62 15.22 -16.71
C ARG A 47 -3.96 14.94 -16.06
N GLU A 48 -4.37 13.68 -16.06
CA GLU A 48 -5.49 13.21 -15.27
C GLU A 48 -4.96 12.51 -14.04
N VAL A 49 -5.40 12.95 -12.86
CA VAL A 49 -4.80 12.55 -11.59
C VAL A 49 -5.89 12.12 -10.61
N ILE A 50 -5.69 10.99 -9.95
CA ILE A 50 -6.47 10.57 -8.78
C ILE A 50 -5.74 11.06 -7.54
N ARG A 51 -6.42 11.90 -6.73
CA ARG A 51 -5.93 12.36 -5.43
C ARG A 51 -6.34 11.39 -4.35
N HIS A 52 -5.39 10.99 -3.51
CA HIS A 52 -5.60 10.02 -2.45
C HIS A 52 -4.95 10.50 -1.13
N ILE A 53 -5.60 10.23 0.01
CA ILE A 53 -5.10 10.66 1.32
C ILE A 53 -3.98 9.75 1.88
N GLY A 54 -3.73 8.62 1.23
CA GLY A 54 -2.77 7.62 1.65
C GLY A 54 -3.43 6.38 2.25
N ALA A 55 -2.63 5.34 2.40
CA ALA A 55 -3.01 4.05 2.98
C ALA A 55 -1.85 3.46 3.79
N VAL A 56 -2.16 2.42 4.53
CA VAL A 56 -1.21 1.66 5.34
C VAL A 56 -1.39 0.17 5.07
N CYS A 57 -0.32 -0.62 5.20
CA CYS A 57 -0.41 -2.08 5.17
C CYS A 57 0.61 -2.70 6.13
N VAL A 58 0.37 -3.93 6.53
CA VAL A 58 1.25 -4.66 7.45
C VAL A 58 1.49 -6.08 6.98
N ILE A 59 2.72 -6.56 7.12
CA ILE A 59 3.05 -7.97 7.09
C ILE A 59 3.21 -8.48 8.53
N PRO A 60 2.19 -9.18 9.08
CA PRO A 60 2.23 -9.69 10.44
C PRO A 60 2.92 -11.06 10.44
N VAL A 61 4.08 -11.16 11.10
CA VAL A 61 4.93 -12.36 11.06
C VAL A 61 4.99 -13.01 12.44
N THR A 62 4.63 -14.29 12.50
CA THR A 62 4.69 -15.12 13.72
C THR A 62 6.14 -15.48 14.08
N GLU A 63 6.35 -16.03 15.28
CA GLU A 63 7.66 -16.54 15.73
C GLU A 63 8.17 -17.69 14.84
N ASN A 64 7.28 -18.40 14.17
CA ASN A 64 7.63 -19.49 13.23
C ASN A 64 7.88 -19.01 11.79
N ASN A 65 7.97 -17.69 11.56
CA ASN A 65 8.06 -17.08 10.24
C ASN A 65 6.88 -17.47 9.32
N GLU A 66 5.69 -17.55 9.90
CA GLU A 66 4.43 -17.61 9.15
C GLU A 66 3.81 -16.22 9.11
N VAL A 67 3.06 -15.91 8.07
CA VAL A 67 2.41 -14.61 7.87
C VAL A 67 0.90 -14.76 8.01
N ILE A 68 0.28 -13.82 8.69
CA ILE A 68 -1.18 -13.70 8.72
C ILE A 68 -1.60 -12.98 7.44
N MET A 69 -2.36 -13.69 6.64
CA MET A 69 -2.86 -13.26 5.34
C MET A 69 -4.37 -13.24 5.34
N GLU A 70 -4.96 -12.55 4.39
CA GLU A 70 -6.40 -12.50 4.20
C GLU A 70 -6.78 -12.77 2.73
N ARG A 71 -8.00 -13.25 2.51
CA ARG A 71 -8.63 -13.31 1.19
C ARG A 71 -9.85 -12.42 1.18
N GLN A 72 -9.86 -11.49 0.25
CA GLN A 72 -10.96 -10.55 0.06
C GLN A 72 -11.36 -10.49 -1.43
N TYR A 73 -12.66 -10.31 -1.70
CA TYR A 73 -13.14 -10.04 -3.04
C TYR A 73 -12.85 -8.59 -3.42
N ARG A 74 -12.10 -8.41 -4.50
CA ARG A 74 -11.82 -7.07 -5.04
C ARG A 74 -12.67 -6.82 -6.28
N TYR A 75 -13.77 -6.09 -6.10
CA TYR A 75 -14.76 -5.80 -7.13
C TYR A 75 -14.16 -5.32 -8.47
N PRO A 76 -13.17 -4.39 -8.51
CA PRO A 76 -12.58 -3.96 -9.78
C PRO A 76 -11.84 -5.07 -10.54
N LEU A 77 -11.43 -6.14 -9.86
CA LEU A 77 -10.74 -7.28 -10.45
C LEU A 77 -11.69 -8.46 -10.74
N ASP A 78 -12.94 -8.39 -10.25
CA ASP A 78 -13.95 -9.46 -10.32
C ASP A 78 -13.41 -10.81 -9.80
N LYS A 79 -12.65 -10.78 -8.70
CA LYS A 79 -12.06 -12.00 -8.11
C LYS A 79 -11.68 -11.85 -6.64
N VAL A 80 -11.61 -12.99 -5.94
CA VAL A 80 -10.99 -13.08 -4.62
C VAL A 80 -9.48 -13.15 -4.81
N ILE A 81 -8.73 -12.33 -4.05
CA ILE A 81 -7.28 -12.36 -4.03
C ILE A 81 -6.76 -12.60 -2.62
N LEU A 82 -5.53 -13.12 -2.54
CA LEU A 82 -4.78 -13.28 -1.29
C LEU A 82 -3.91 -12.04 -1.10
N GLU A 83 -4.03 -11.40 0.05
CA GLU A 83 -3.33 -10.17 0.37
C GLU A 83 -2.96 -10.05 1.85
N ILE A 84 -2.09 -9.11 2.20
CA ILE A 84 -1.80 -8.72 3.56
C ILE A 84 -2.82 -7.69 4.04
N PRO A 85 -3.08 -7.56 5.36
CA PRO A 85 -3.95 -6.55 5.93
C PRO A 85 -3.54 -5.13 5.55
N ALA A 86 -4.53 -4.30 5.19
CA ALA A 86 -4.29 -2.94 4.71
C ALA A 86 -5.55 -2.08 4.76
N GLY A 87 -5.42 -0.82 5.13
CA GLY A 87 -6.53 0.13 5.12
C GLY A 87 -6.15 1.51 4.60
N LYS A 88 -7.15 2.22 4.15
CA LYS A 88 -7.03 3.63 3.78
C LYS A 88 -7.02 4.48 5.07
N LEU A 89 -6.25 5.56 5.09
CA LEU A 89 -6.34 6.53 6.18
C LEU A 89 -7.73 7.19 6.21
N ASP A 90 -8.23 7.48 7.41
CA ASP A 90 -9.52 8.16 7.61
C ASP A 90 -9.39 9.68 7.42
N ALA A 91 -8.19 10.22 7.68
CA ALA A 91 -7.86 11.63 7.49
C ALA A 91 -6.41 11.81 7.02
N PRO A 92 -6.09 12.92 6.30
CA PRO A 92 -4.72 13.16 5.80
C PRO A 92 -3.65 13.26 6.89
N ASP A 93 -4.03 13.62 8.11
CA ASP A 93 -3.15 13.78 9.28
C ASP A 93 -3.27 12.63 10.30
N GLU A 94 -3.96 11.55 9.96
CA GLU A 94 -4.06 10.36 10.80
C GLU A 94 -2.68 9.75 11.07
N ASN A 95 -2.45 9.30 12.31
CA ASN A 95 -1.22 8.60 12.66
C ASN A 95 -1.20 7.22 12.00
N ARG A 96 -0.28 7.01 11.06
CA ARG A 96 -0.18 5.80 10.24
C ARG A 96 0.01 4.52 11.05
N LEU A 97 0.80 4.58 12.15
CA LEU A 97 0.98 3.43 13.02
C LEU A 97 -0.33 3.08 13.74
N SER A 98 -1.05 4.06 14.24
CA SER A 98 -2.36 3.83 14.88
C SER A 98 -3.38 3.29 13.90
N ALA A 99 -3.40 3.80 12.67
CA ALA A 99 -4.26 3.29 11.60
C ALA A 99 -4.00 1.80 11.33
N ILE A 100 -2.74 1.41 11.09
CA ILE A 100 -2.45 0.01 10.78
C ILE A 100 -2.64 -0.94 11.98
N GLN A 101 -2.49 -0.45 13.21
CA GLN A 101 -2.81 -1.22 14.41
C GLN A 101 -4.32 -1.49 14.51
N ARG A 102 -5.14 -0.52 14.16
CA ARG A 102 -6.59 -0.64 14.08
C ARG A 102 -6.99 -1.66 13.01
N GLU A 103 -6.50 -1.48 11.77
CA GLU A 103 -6.79 -2.38 10.63
C GLU A 103 -6.39 -3.83 10.93
N LEU A 104 -5.18 -4.08 11.42
CA LEU A 104 -4.76 -5.43 11.78
C LEU A 104 -5.74 -6.10 12.75
N ARG A 105 -6.19 -5.36 13.77
CA ARG A 105 -7.13 -5.87 14.77
C ARG A 105 -8.52 -6.14 14.16
N GLU A 106 -9.03 -5.22 13.37
CA GLU A 106 -10.35 -5.28 12.78
C GLU A 106 -10.43 -6.41 11.75
N GLU A 107 -9.52 -6.43 10.79
CA GLU A 107 -9.52 -7.41 9.69
C GLU A 107 -9.13 -8.82 10.15
N THR A 108 -8.17 -8.97 11.04
CA THR A 108 -7.62 -10.29 11.38
C THR A 108 -7.87 -10.75 12.81
N GLY A 109 -8.26 -9.85 13.69
CA GLY A 109 -8.34 -10.08 15.12
C GLY A 109 -6.98 -10.11 15.83
N TYR A 110 -5.87 -9.91 15.13
CA TYR A 110 -4.54 -9.92 15.75
C TYR A 110 -4.12 -8.53 16.22
N THR A 111 -3.36 -8.50 17.31
CA THR A 111 -2.56 -7.36 17.77
C THR A 111 -1.09 -7.76 17.79
N ALA A 112 -0.18 -6.79 17.92
CA ALA A 112 1.26 -7.06 17.92
C ALA A 112 2.00 -6.17 18.92
N ASP A 113 3.10 -6.69 19.49
CA ASP A 113 3.96 -5.95 20.42
C ASP A 113 5.00 -5.08 19.71
N GLU A 114 5.52 -5.55 18.56
CA GLU A 114 6.63 -4.94 17.85
C GLU A 114 6.19 -4.49 16.45
N TRP A 115 6.50 -3.24 16.13
CA TRP A 115 6.16 -2.60 14.85
C TRP A 115 7.39 -1.96 14.23
N THR A 116 7.69 -2.33 13.00
CA THR A 116 8.79 -1.76 12.24
C THR A 116 8.23 -1.19 10.94
N GLU A 117 8.39 0.11 10.71
CA GLU A 117 8.13 0.72 9.42
C GLU A 117 9.20 0.25 8.41
N ILE A 118 8.76 -0.30 7.30
CA ILE A 118 9.64 -0.83 6.26
C ILE A 118 9.59 0.00 4.95
N GLY A 119 9.07 1.22 5.05
CA GLY A 119 9.06 2.25 4.01
C GLY A 119 7.75 2.40 3.29
N ASP A 120 7.71 3.33 2.34
CA ASP A 120 6.55 3.65 1.51
C ASP A 120 6.70 3.10 0.10
N PHE A 121 5.59 2.93 -0.62
CA PHE A 121 5.58 2.75 -2.07
C PHE A 121 4.37 3.42 -2.72
N HIS A 122 4.47 3.68 -4.01
CA HIS A 122 3.40 4.24 -4.83
C HIS A 122 2.86 3.17 -5.77
N PRO A 123 1.62 2.69 -5.61
CA PRO A 123 1.08 1.60 -6.44
C PRO A 123 0.83 2.01 -7.89
N ALA A 124 0.50 3.27 -8.14
CA ALA A 124 0.11 3.75 -9.48
C ALA A 124 0.63 5.18 -9.79
N PRO A 125 1.96 5.46 -9.70
CA PRO A 125 2.51 6.83 -9.78
C PRO A 125 2.32 7.52 -11.13
N ALA A 126 1.83 6.80 -12.14
CA ALA A 126 1.55 7.37 -13.46
C ALA A 126 0.29 8.26 -13.47
N TYR A 127 -0.66 8.04 -12.55
CA TYR A 127 -1.94 8.76 -12.51
C TYR A 127 -2.53 8.94 -11.11
N SER A 128 -1.87 8.45 -10.06
CA SER A 128 -2.31 8.62 -8.67
C SER A 128 -1.16 9.08 -7.80
N ASP A 129 -1.45 9.94 -6.82
CA ASP A 129 -0.52 10.32 -5.76
C ASP A 129 -0.67 9.43 -4.52
N GLU A 130 -1.41 8.33 -4.63
CA GLU A 130 -1.50 7.35 -3.56
C GLU A 130 -0.11 6.86 -3.12
N PHE A 131 0.08 6.86 -1.83
CA PHE A 131 1.20 6.18 -1.18
C PHE A 131 0.66 5.18 -0.16
N ILE A 132 1.39 4.10 0.06
CA ILE A 132 1.07 3.10 1.08
C ILE A 132 2.29 2.94 1.99
N THR A 133 2.13 3.25 3.28
CA THR A 133 3.17 3.02 4.28
C THR A 133 3.13 1.58 4.74
N MET A 134 4.25 0.89 4.63
CA MET A 134 4.38 -0.53 4.95
C MET A 134 4.97 -0.73 6.34
N TYR A 135 4.36 -1.64 7.09
CA TYR A 135 4.84 -2.09 8.40
C TYR A 135 5.11 -3.59 8.41
N MET A 136 6.05 -4.01 9.26
CA MET A 136 6.19 -5.39 9.70
C MET A 136 5.82 -5.45 11.18
N ALA A 137 4.97 -6.41 11.56
CA ALA A 137 4.54 -6.61 12.92
C ALA A 137 5.00 -7.99 13.44
N ARG A 138 5.44 -8.04 14.71
CA ARG A 138 5.86 -9.25 15.41
C ARG A 138 5.31 -9.27 16.84
N GLY A 139 5.48 -10.42 17.54
CA GLY A 139 4.85 -10.58 18.86
C GLY A 139 3.33 -10.58 18.74
N LEU A 140 2.80 -11.46 17.88
CA LEU A 140 1.39 -11.46 17.53
C LEU A 140 0.53 -12.11 18.62
N HIS A 141 -0.58 -11.47 18.97
CA HIS A 141 -1.59 -11.98 19.90
C HIS A 141 -2.93 -12.12 19.19
N LYS A 142 -3.47 -13.35 19.18
CA LYS A 142 -4.74 -13.64 18.52
C LYS A 142 -5.91 -13.20 19.40
N GLY A 143 -6.80 -12.40 18.85
CA GLY A 143 -8.07 -11.98 19.39
C GLY A 143 -9.24 -12.34 18.47
N THR A 144 -10.24 -11.47 18.40
CA THR A 144 -11.45 -11.63 17.57
C THR A 144 -11.50 -10.53 16.52
N GLN A 145 -11.85 -10.89 15.29
CA GLN A 145 -12.13 -9.94 14.20
C GLN A 145 -13.32 -9.02 14.58
N ASP A 146 -13.27 -7.81 14.04
CA ASP A 146 -14.29 -6.77 14.25
C ASP A 146 -14.52 -6.03 12.92
N LEU A 147 -14.96 -6.81 11.90
CA LEU A 147 -15.14 -6.34 10.53
C LEU A 147 -16.31 -5.34 10.43
N ASP A 148 -16.21 -4.42 9.50
CA ASP A 148 -17.31 -3.58 9.11
C ASP A 148 -18.47 -4.41 8.51
N GLU A 149 -19.71 -3.88 8.57
CA GLU A 149 -20.91 -4.63 8.14
C GLU A 149 -20.88 -5.08 6.67
N ASP A 150 -20.12 -4.41 5.82
CA ASP A 150 -19.95 -4.69 4.38
C ASP A 150 -18.59 -5.35 4.04
N GLU A 151 -17.79 -5.69 5.04
CA GLU A 151 -16.53 -6.41 4.86
C GLU A 151 -16.68 -7.92 5.04
N PHE A 152 -16.16 -8.67 4.08
CA PHE A 152 -16.14 -10.13 4.09
C PHE A 152 -14.75 -10.62 3.69
N LEU A 153 -14.02 -11.15 4.65
CA LEU A 153 -12.68 -11.70 4.41
C LEU A 153 -12.41 -12.96 5.27
N ASP A 154 -11.56 -13.83 4.76
CA ASP A 154 -11.06 -15.02 5.45
C ASP A 154 -9.59 -14.82 5.84
N VAL A 155 -9.22 -15.21 7.05
CA VAL A 155 -7.84 -15.12 7.56
C VAL A 155 -7.12 -16.46 7.45
N TYR A 156 -5.88 -16.44 6.96
CA TYR A 156 -5.00 -17.59 6.80
C TYR A 156 -3.65 -17.35 7.44
N THR A 157 -2.99 -18.43 7.83
CA THR A 157 -1.59 -18.38 8.27
C THR A 157 -0.77 -19.20 7.27
N ILE A 158 0.20 -18.57 6.61
CA ILE A 158 0.97 -19.18 5.51
C ILE A 158 2.47 -18.98 5.78
N PRO A 159 3.33 -20.00 5.61
CA PRO A 159 4.77 -19.85 5.75
C PRO A 159 5.33 -18.76 4.82
N LEU A 160 6.18 -17.87 5.34
CA LEU A 160 6.78 -16.79 4.56
C LEU A 160 7.56 -17.33 3.35
N SER A 161 8.23 -18.47 3.49
CA SER A 161 8.94 -19.12 2.38
C SER A 161 8.01 -19.55 1.25
N GLU A 162 6.81 -20.03 1.55
CA GLU A 162 5.79 -20.40 0.54
C GLU A 162 5.26 -19.14 -0.15
N LEU A 163 5.02 -18.06 0.60
CA LEU A 163 4.61 -16.77 0.03
C LEU A 163 5.66 -16.19 -0.92
N VAL A 164 6.96 -16.34 -0.61
CA VAL A 164 8.03 -15.94 -1.52
C VAL A 164 7.94 -16.70 -2.85
N GLU A 165 7.77 -18.02 -2.80
CA GLU A 165 7.59 -18.84 -4.02
C GLU A 165 6.33 -18.45 -4.80
N ASP A 166 5.24 -18.16 -4.10
CA ASP A 166 3.97 -17.75 -4.73
C ASP A 166 4.08 -16.35 -5.36
N VAL A 167 4.85 -15.43 -4.77
CA VAL A 167 5.20 -14.14 -5.40
C VAL A 167 6.06 -14.38 -6.64
N MET A 168 7.14 -15.15 -6.52
CA MET A 168 8.08 -15.40 -7.63
C MET A 168 7.44 -16.16 -8.80
N SER A 169 6.47 -17.02 -8.54
CA SER A 169 5.70 -17.72 -9.57
C SER A 169 4.54 -16.93 -10.16
N GLY A 170 4.25 -15.73 -9.63
CA GLY A 170 3.16 -14.86 -10.09
C GLY A 170 1.76 -15.28 -9.63
N LYS A 171 1.64 -16.17 -8.67
CA LYS A 171 0.34 -16.54 -8.08
C LYS A 171 -0.25 -15.42 -7.23
N ILE A 172 0.58 -14.66 -6.51
CA ILE A 172 0.18 -13.46 -5.78
C ILE A 172 0.28 -12.27 -6.73
N SER A 173 -0.85 -11.62 -7.01
CA SER A 173 -0.92 -10.49 -7.95
C SER A 173 -1.02 -9.12 -7.27
N ASP A 174 -1.27 -9.07 -5.96
CA ASP A 174 -1.37 -7.82 -5.21
C ASP A 174 0.02 -7.21 -4.94
N ALA A 175 0.21 -5.96 -5.36
CA ALA A 175 1.52 -5.30 -5.31
C ALA A 175 2.03 -5.07 -3.89
N LYS A 176 1.16 -4.60 -2.96
CA LYS A 176 1.56 -4.37 -1.56
C LYS A 176 2.05 -5.67 -0.90
N THR A 177 1.34 -6.77 -1.15
CA THR A 177 1.70 -8.10 -0.64
C THR A 177 3.04 -8.57 -1.20
N GLN A 178 3.26 -8.47 -2.53
CA GLN A 178 4.53 -8.85 -3.14
C GLN A 178 5.71 -8.09 -2.52
N VAL A 179 5.59 -6.76 -2.41
CA VAL A 179 6.66 -5.92 -1.87
C VAL A 179 6.94 -6.27 -0.41
N CYS A 180 5.90 -6.40 0.43
CA CYS A 180 6.06 -6.70 1.84
C CYS A 180 6.62 -8.10 2.09
N VAL A 181 6.16 -9.12 1.36
CA VAL A 181 6.67 -10.50 1.45
C VAL A 181 8.17 -10.54 1.13
N LEU A 182 8.60 -9.94 0.03
CA LEU A 182 10.01 -9.95 -0.36
C LEU A 182 10.89 -9.12 0.61
N LYS A 183 10.39 -7.99 1.10
CA LYS A 183 11.10 -7.18 2.11
C LYS A 183 11.23 -7.93 3.44
N ALA A 184 10.15 -8.54 3.93
CA ALA A 184 10.17 -9.32 5.16
C ALA A 184 11.12 -10.52 5.06
N ALA A 185 11.09 -11.29 3.98
CA ALA A 185 12.03 -12.38 3.74
C ALA A 185 13.47 -11.89 3.78
N ARG A 186 13.78 -10.76 3.12
CA ARG A 186 15.13 -10.17 3.14
C ARG A 186 15.56 -9.68 4.52
N ILE A 187 14.66 -9.06 5.29
CA ILE A 187 14.93 -8.57 6.65
C ILE A 187 15.21 -9.74 7.60
N LEU A 188 14.46 -10.84 7.46
CA LEU A 188 14.57 -12.02 8.30
C LEU A 188 15.67 -13.00 7.86
N GLY A 189 16.33 -12.75 6.73
CA GLY A 189 17.43 -13.57 6.23
C GLY A 189 17.00 -14.89 5.59
N LEU A 190 15.77 -14.93 5.05
CA LEU A 190 15.16 -16.06 4.36
C LEU A 190 15.33 -15.95 2.84
#